data_c692952368f783ac84ec300bfd4374f7
#
_entry.id   c692952368f783ac84ec300bfd4374f7
#
_cell.length_a   1.000
_cell.length_b   1.000
_cell.length_c   1.000
_cell.angle_alpha   90.00
_cell.angle_beta   90.00
_cell.angle_gamma   90.00
#
_symmetry.space_group_name_H-M   'P 1'
#
loop_
_entity.id
_entity.type
_entity.pdbx_description
1 polymer ?
#
loop_
_entity_poly.entity_id
_entity_poly.type
_entity_poly.pdbx_seq_one_letter_code
_entity_poly.pdbx_strand_id
1 'polypeptide(L)'
;VIGVALITTFSSSAQDPSFLFPGEELTYRVSYLNITLGTIRTVTEQTTTLNGQKAYKVKVFIDSHPNIPFVSLHSVYESWMDATATYSMQFVANTEVDNKQWEVDKYLFDYSNKKLLMEKYRDSKIVKSRWFDIKKRYNDGSSLLFAARSLLLSKKSLRMPTVIMEDTVNTVVNFNGKQEPVSIDAVQYPIKSVYLNGEANWTGIYGLSGRFEGWFSDDEARIPVKAKMKVYVGSVTIELQKWRRGSWQPPKAS
;
A
#
# COMPACT_ATOMS: atom_id res chain seq x y z
N VAL A 1 6.01 56.56 -22.38
CA VAL A 1 6.45 55.19 -22.67
C VAL A 1 6.05 54.32 -21.48
N ILE A 2 4.99 53.53 -21.64
CA ILE A 2 4.50 52.62 -20.59
C ILE A 2 5.09 51.25 -20.90
N GLY A 3 6.01 50.79 -20.05
CA GLY A 3 6.59 49.43 -20.14
C GLY A 3 5.63 48.40 -19.55
N VAL A 4 5.15 47.49 -20.40
CA VAL A 4 4.38 46.31 -19.96
C VAL A 4 5.38 45.25 -19.54
N ALA A 5 5.45 44.94 -18.23
CA ALA A 5 6.21 43.84 -17.72
C ALA A 5 5.41 42.55 -17.96
N LEU A 6 5.92 41.66 -18.83
CA LEU A 6 5.41 40.29 -18.96
C LEU A 6 5.84 39.50 -17.73
N ILE A 7 4.89 39.17 -16.86
CA ILE A 7 5.09 38.21 -15.77
C ILE A 7 4.90 36.81 -16.37
N THR A 8 5.99 36.14 -16.69
CA THR A 8 5.97 34.69 -17.02
C THR A 8 5.83 33.91 -15.74
N THR A 9 4.63 33.39 -15.48
CA THR A 9 4.39 32.43 -14.42
C THR A 9 4.96 31.06 -14.85
N PHE A 10 6.11 30.71 -14.31
CA PHE A 10 6.60 29.33 -14.38
C PHE A 10 5.70 28.44 -13.52
N SER A 11 4.78 27.71 -14.14
CA SER A 11 4.11 26.59 -13.50
C SER A 11 5.15 25.50 -13.30
N SER A 12 5.73 25.39 -12.11
CA SER A 12 6.51 24.21 -11.71
C SER A 12 5.54 23.03 -11.67
N SER A 13 5.51 22.22 -12.71
CA SER A 13 4.87 20.90 -12.64
C SER A 13 5.69 20.08 -11.65
N ALA A 14 5.12 19.78 -10.48
CA ALA A 14 5.73 18.85 -9.54
C ALA A 14 6.02 17.55 -10.30
N GLN A 15 7.29 17.17 -10.38
CA GLN A 15 7.72 15.93 -11.03
C GLN A 15 7.11 14.75 -10.29
N ASP A 16 6.59 13.78 -11.04
CA ASP A 16 6.02 12.55 -10.46
C ASP A 16 7.06 11.84 -9.59
N PRO A 17 6.66 11.31 -8.44
CA PRO A 17 7.59 10.57 -7.59
C PRO A 17 8.21 9.39 -8.35
N SER A 18 9.52 9.30 -8.41
CA SER A 18 10.27 8.28 -9.15
C SER A 18 9.92 6.84 -8.73
N PHE A 19 9.47 6.65 -7.49
CA PHE A 19 9.05 5.34 -6.99
C PHE A 19 7.68 4.89 -7.52
N LEU A 20 6.83 5.80 -8.02
CA LEU A 20 5.56 5.48 -8.67
C LEU A 20 5.79 5.25 -10.16
N PHE A 21 5.75 4.00 -10.58
CA PHE A 21 6.02 3.62 -11.96
C PHE A 21 4.79 2.93 -12.55
N PRO A 22 4.04 3.60 -13.45
CA PRO A 22 2.92 2.99 -14.16
C PRO A 22 3.36 1.72 -14.90
N GLY A 23 2.60 0.63 -14.70
CA GLY A 23 2.95 -0.70 -15.22
C GLY A 23 3.88 -1.50 -14.31
N GLU A 24 4.27 -0.97 -13.13
CA GLU A 24 4.96 -1.77 -12.12
C GLU A 24 4.05 -2.91 -11.66
N GLU A 25 4.58 -4.12 -11.65
CA GLU A 25 3.93 -5.30 -11.12
C GLU A 25 4.89 -6.04 -10.20
N LEU A 26 4.46 -6.30 -8.97
CA LEU A 26 5.24 -6.96 -7.93
C LEU A 26 4.43 -8.12 -7.37
N THR A 27 5.04 -9.30 -7.31
CA THR A 27 4.40 -10.50 -6.73
C THR A 27 5.17 -10.95 -5.50
N TYR A 28 4.47 -11.15 -4.41
CA TYR A 28 5.00 -11.56 -3.12
C TYR A 28 4.45 -12.92 -2.72
N ARG A 29 5.29 -13.72 -2.09
CA ARG A 29 4.89 -14.91 -1.34
C ARG A 29 4.61 -14.50 0.11
N VAL A 30 3.48 -14.94 0.64
CA VAL A 30 3.14 -14.87 2.07
C VAL A 30 3.41 -16.23 2.67
N SER A 31 4.20 -16.31 3.73
CA SER A 31 4.58 -17.57 4.38
C SER A 31 4.62 -17.48 5.90
N TYR A 32 4.38 -18.60 6.55
CA TYR A 32 4.51 -18.78 8.00
C TYR A 32 5.25 -20.08 8.27
N LEU A 33 6.34 -20.04 9.05
CA LEU A 33 7.19 -21.20 9.33
C LEU A 33 7.54 -22.01 8.06
N ASN A 34 7.90 -21.33 6.98
CA ASN A 34 8.20 -21.88 5.65
C ASN A 34 7.00 -22.51 4.91
N ILE A 35 5.80 -22.47 5.46
CA ILE A 35 4.58 -22.88 4.77
C ILE A 35 4.05 -21.69 3.98
N THR A 36 3.84 -21.84 2.68
CA THR A 36 3.22 -20.81 1.85
C THR A 36 1.73 -20.68 2.20
N LEU A 37 1.33 -19.50 2.67
CA LEU A 37 -0.06 -19.17 2.98
C LEU A 37 -0.81 -18.64 1.77
N GLY A 38 -0.12 -17.95 0.86
CA GLY A 38 -0.74 -17.33 -0.30
C GLY A 38 0.20 -16.39 -1.04
N THR A 39 -0.38 -15.58 -1.91
CA THR A 39 0.33 -14.57 -2.71
C THR A 39 -0.35 -13.22 -2.61
N ILE A 40 0.45 -12.16 -2.72
CA ILE A 40 -0.01 -10.79 -2.93
C ILE A 40 0.64 -10.29 -4.21
N ARG A 41 -0.17 -9.78 -5.14
CA ARG A 41 0.32 -9.15 -6.37
C ARG A 41 -0.17 -7.73 -6.44
N THR A 42 0.74 -6.77 -6.58
CA THR A 42 0.42 -5.35 -6.75
C THR A 42 0.66 -4.91 -8.18
N VAL A 43 -0.23 -4.08 -8.71
CA VAL A 43 -0.11 -3.47 -10.03
C VAL A 43 -0.33 -1.97 -9.89
N THR A 44 0.66 -1.17 -10.25
CA THR A 44 0.50 0.29 -10.37
C THR A 44 -0.03 0.59 -11.77
N GLU A 45 -1.27 1.07 -11.85
CA GLU A 45 -1.91 1.43 -13.11
C GLU A 45 -1.43 2.81 -13.62
N GLN A 46 -1.96 3.23 -14.77
CA GLN A 46 -1.71 4.57 -15.29
C GLN A 46 -2.30 5.63 -14.34
N THR A 47 -1.73 6.83 -14.38
CA THR A 47 -2.30 7.97 -13.67
C THR A 47 -3.70 8.27 -14.19
N THR A 48 -4.57 8.67 -13.30
CA THR A 48 -5.95 9.04 -13.60
C THR A 48 -6.32 10.37 -12.96
N THR A 49 -7.51 10.86 -13.25
CA THR A 49 -8.07 12.03 -12.57
C THR A 49 -9.26 11.58 -11.74
N LEU A 50 -9.23 11.90 -10.46
CA LEU A 50 -10.34 11.66 -9.54
C LEU A 50 -10.76 13.01 -8.92
N ASN A 51 -12.03 13.38 -9.10
CA ASN A 51 -12.57 14.68 -8.64
C ASN A 51 -11.72 15.89 -9.07
N GLY A 52 -11.23 15.88 -10.33
CA GLY A 52 -10.41 16.95 -10.89
C GLY A 52 -8.94 16.96 -10.40
N GLN A 53 -8.53 16.03 -9.58
CA GLN A 53 -7.17 15.92 -9.06
C GLN A 53 -6.45 14.71 -9.66
N LYS A 54 -5.15 14.86 -9.93
CA LYS A 54 -4.31 13.75 -10.37
C LYS A 54 -4.24 12.69 -9.28
N ALA A 55 -4.48 11.44 -9.66
CA ALA A 55 -4.41 10.29 -8.77
C ALA A 55 -3.60 9.16 -9.39
N TYR A 56 -2.94 8.38 -8.53
CA TYR A 56 -2.36 7.09 -8.89
C TYR A 56 -3.29 5.98 -8.45
N LYS A 57 -3.62 5.09 -9.37
CA LYS A 57 -4.42 3.91 -9.08
C LYS A 57 -3.52 2.69 -8.94
N VAL A 58 -3.74 1.92 -7.89
CA VAL A 58 -3.09 0.62 -7.69
C VAL A 58 -4.13 -0.46 -7.50
N LYS A 59 -3.82 -1.67 -8.01
CA LYS A 59 -4.57 -2.89 -7.73
C LYS A 59 -3.73 -3.83 -6.90
N VAL A 60 -4.35 -4.48 -5.94
CA VAL A 60 -3.73 -5.50 -5.10
C VAL A 60 -4.60 -6.75 -5.16
N PHE A 61 -4.03 -7.84 -5.65
CA PHE A 61 -4.65 -9.16 -5.70
C PHE A 61 -4.09 -9.97 -4.55
N ILE A 62 -4.97 -10.62 -3.80
CA ILE A 62 -4.62 -11.40 -2.60
C ILE A 62 -5.29 -12.74 -2.71
N ASP A 63 -4.49 -13.80 -2.80
CA ASP A 63 -4.95 -15.15 -2.97
C ASP A 63 -4.33 -16.05 -1.90
N SER A 64 -5.17 -16.82 -1.17
CA SER A 64 -4.68 -17.87 -0.30
C SER A 64 -4.21 -19.06 -1.11
N HIS A 65 -3.24 -19.80 -0.58
CA HIS A 65 -2.77 -21.04 -1.20
C HIS A 65 -3.84 -22.14 -1.08
N PRO A 66 -4.17 -22.88 -2.17
CA PRO A 66 -5.27 -23.85 -2.18
C PRO A 66 -5.15 -24.95 -1.10
N ASN A 67 -3.93 -25.27 -0.68
CA ASN A 67 -3.66 -26.34 0.29
C ASN A 67 -3.70 -25.87 1.75
N ILE A 68 -4.06 -24.62 2.02
CA ILE A 68 -4.22 -24.14 3.40
C ILE A 68 -5.64 -24.45 3.86
N PRO A 69 -5.81 -25.34 4.84
CA PRO A 69 -7.14 -25.70 5.33
C PRO A 69 -7.79 -24.48 6.01
N PHE A 70 -9.11 -24.35 5.84
CA PHE A 70 -9.97 -23.36 6.49
C PHE A 70 -9.69 -21.88 6.11
N VAL A 71 -8.82 -21.63 5.14
CA VAL A 71 -8.56 -20.29 4.63
C VAL A 71 -8.81 -20.28 3.13
N SER A 72 -9.91 -19.67 2.71
CA SER A 72 -10.17 -19.33 1.31
C SER A 72 -10.27 -17.81 1.23
N LEU A 73 -9.22 -17.19 0.71
CA LEU A 73 -9.18 -15.74 0.53
C LEU A 73 -8.87 -15.47 -0.94
N HIS A 74 -9.79 -14.79 -1.58
CA HIS A 74 -9.61 -14.22 -2.91
C HIS A 74 -10.14 -12.79 -2.88
N SER A 75 -9.25 -11.82 -3.05
CA SER A 75 -9.61 -10.41 -2.93
C SER A 75 -8.90 -9.58 -3.98
N VAL A 76 -9.60 -8.58 -4.49
CA VAL A 76 -9.05 -7.56 -5.39
C VAL A 76 -9.33 -6.19 -4.78
N TYR A 77 -8.27 -5.50 -4.36
CA TYR A 77 -8.34 -4.16 -3.82
C TYR A 77 -7.89 -3.14 -4.85
N GLU A 78 -8.59 -2.04 -4.91
CA GLU A 78 -8.24 -0.89 -5.74
C GLU A 78 -8.11 0.34 -4.85
N SER A 79 -7.00 1.04 -4.94
CA SER A 79 -6.76 2.27 -4.19
C SER A 79 -6.37 3.39 -5.13
N TRP A 80 -7.01 4.53 -4.98
CA TRP A 80 -6.65 5.78 -5.65
C TRP A 80 -5.97 6.68 -4.63
N MET A 81 -4.70 6.96 -4.87
CA MET A 81 -3.86 7.78 -4.00
C MET A 81 -3.65 9.16 -4.62
N ASP A 82 -3.38 10.14 -3.78
CA ASP A 82 -2.94 11.47 -4.23
C ASP A 82 -1.65 11.41 -5.06
N ALA A 83 -1.31 12.51 -5.73
CA ALA A 83 -0.14 12.61 -6.61
C ALA A 83 1.20 12.36 -5.90
N THR A 84 1.25 12.43 -4.57
CA THR A 84 2.44 12.15 -3.76
C THR A 84 2.44 10.78 -3.10
N ALA A 85 1.37 10.00 -3.30
CA ALA A 85 1.10 8.69 -2.68
C ALA A 85 1.19 8.71 -1.14
N THR A 86 0.70 9.78 -0.52
CA THR A 86 0.75 9.95 0.94
C THR A 86 -0.58 9.70 1.63
N TYR A 87 -1.69 9.69 0.87
CA TYR A 87 -3.02 9.39 1.40
C TYR A 87 -3.95 8.83 0.31
N SER A 88 -5.01 8.18 0.75
CA SER A 88 -6.04 7.63 -0.11
C SER A 88 -7.09 8.68 -0.47
N MET A 89 -7.56 8.65 -1.72
CA MET A 89 -8.69 9.46 -2.21
C MET A 89 -9.94 8.60 -2.37
N GLN A 90 -9.76 7.32 -2.71
CA GLN A 90 -10.80 6.32 -2.82
C GLN A 90 -10.21 4.93 -2.63
N PHE A 91 -11.00 4.03 -2.06
CA PHE A 91 -10.64 2.62 -1.92
C PHE A 91 -11.85 1.74 -2.21
N VAL A 92 -11.60 0.62 -2.88
CA VAL A 92 -12.59 -0.42 -3.15
C VAL A 92 -11.95 -1.77 -2.86
N ALA A 93 -12.56 -2.55 -1.97
CA ALA A 93 -12.18 -3.92 -1.68
C ALA A 93 -13.26 -4.86 -2.19
N ASN A 94 -12.93 -5.69 -3.17
CA ASN A 94 -13.77 -6.79 -3.61
C ASN A 94 -13.22 -8.05 -2.96
N THR A 95 -14.01 -8.74 -2.15
CA THR A 95 -13.62 -9.95 -1.45
C THR A 95 -14.63 -11.06 -1.75
N GLU A 96 -14.14 -12.19 -2.24
CA GLU A 96 -14.94 -13.40 -2.36
C GLU A 96 -15.19 -13.97 -0.95
N VAL A 97 -16.45 -14.15 -0.62
CA VAL A 97 -16.89 -14.76 0.64
C VAL A 97 -17.57 -16.10 0.35
N ASP A 98 -18.21 -16.69 1.34
CA ASP A 98 -18.84 -18.01 1.24
C ASP A 98 -19.70 -18.16 -0.03
N ASN A 99 -19.63 -19.36 -0.65
CA ASN A 99 -20.39 -19.70 -1.86
C ASN A 99 -20.07 -18.85 -3.10
N LYS A 100 -18.84 -18.31 -3.23
CA LYS A 100 -18.42 -17.47 -4.35
C LYS A 100 -19.23 -16.15 -4.49
N GLN A 101 -19.85 -15.71 -3.44
CA GLN A 101 -20.45 -14.38 -3.38
C GLN A 101 -19.36 -13.32 -3.19
N TRP A 102 -19.59 -12.13 -3.74
CA TRP A 102 -18.69 -11.00 -3.60
C TRP A 102 -19.26 -9.95 -2.65
N GLU A 103 -18.49 -9.60 -1.64
CA GLU A 103 -18.70 -8.38 -0.87
C GLU A 103 -17.78 -7.29 -1.37
N VAL A 104 -18.32 -6.07 -1.43
CA VAL A 104 -17.56 -4.89 -1.84
C VAL A 104 -17.64 -3.86 -0.74
N ASP A 105 -16.47 -3.48 -0.20
CA ASP A 105 -16.31 -2.33 0.67
C ASP A 105 -15.78 -1.15 -0.14
N LYS A 106 -16.43 0.00 -0.06
CA LYS A 106 -16.07 1.21 -0.80
C LYS A 106 -15.93 2.38 0.16
N TYR A 107 -14.77 3.05 0.10
CA TYR A 107 -14.47 4.24 0.89
C TYR A 107 -14.24 5.43 -0.05
N LEU A 108 -15.00 6.51 0.15
CA LEU A 108 -14.88 7.75 -0.61
C LEU A 108 -14.47 8.89 0.33
N PHE A 109 -13.28 9.43 0.12
CA PHE A 109 -12.73 10.50 0.95
C PHE A 109 -13.02 11.87 0.32
N ASP A 110 -13.95 12.61 0.88
CA ASP A 110 -14.22 14.00 0.55
C ASP A 110 -13.50 14.92 1.54
N TYR A 111 -12.25 15.23 1.22
CA TYR A 111 -11.43 16.09 2.07
C TYR A 111 -11.87 17.54 2.06
N SER A 112 -12.57 17.99 1.02
CA SER A 112 -13.09 19.35 0.91
C SER A 112 -14.22 19.58 1.91
N ASN A 113 -15.13 18.61 2.02
CA ASN A 113 -16.23 18.64 2.97
C ASN A 113 -15.91 17.94 4.30
N LYS A 114 -14.68 17.44 4.48
CA LYS A 114 -14.22 16.71 5.68
C LYS A 114 -15.12 15.51 6.00
N LYS A 115 -15.52 14.78 4.98
CA LYS A 115 -16.40 13.61 5.07
C LYS A 115 -15.74 12.38 4.48
N LEU A 116 -16.07 11.22 5.04
CA LEU A 116 -15.74 9.91 4.54
C LEU A 116 -17.04 9.12 4.42
N LEU A 117 -17.36 8.66 3.23
CA LEU A 117 -18.44 7.70 3.01
C LEU A 117 -17.84 6.30 2.99
N MET A 118 -18.39 5.43 3.82
CA MET A 118 -18.13 3.99 3.78
C MET A 118 -19.40 3.25 3.40
N GLU A 119 -19.32 2.46 2.35
CA GLU A 119 -20.42 1.64 1.85
C GLU A 119 -19.97 0.19 1.75
N LYS A 120 -20.87 -0.71 2.13
CA LYS A 120 -20.71 -2.15 1.90
C LYS A 120 -21.83 -2.63 0.99
N TYR A 121 -21.43 -3.42 0.00
CA TYR A 121 -22.34 -4.02 -0.96
C TYR A 121 -22.28 -5.55 -0.84
N ARG A 122 -23.42 -6.19 -1.05
CA ARG A 122 -23.55 -7.63 -1.28
C ARG A 122 -24.53 -7.83 -2.43
N ASP A 123 -24.16 -8.66 -3.41
CA ASP A 123 -24.96 -8.88 -4.62
C ASP A 123 -25.40 -7.56 -5.29
N SER A 124 -24.46 -6.62 -5.42
CA SER A 124 -24.66 -5.28 -5.99
C SER A 124 -25.67 -4.38 -5.24
N LYS A 125 -26.13 -4.78 -4.06
CA LYS A 125 -27.02 -3.98 -3.22
C LYS A 125 -26.26 -3.41 -2.04
N ILE A 126 -26.52 -2.14 -1.72
CA ILE A 126 -25.97 -1.51 -0.50
C ILE A 126 -26.62 -2.19 0.71
N VAL A 127 -25.80 -2.86 1.52
CA VAL A 127 -26.22 -3.46 2.79
C VAL A 127 -25.87 -2.59 3.99
N LYS A 128 -24.91 -1.66 3.80
CA LYS A 128 -24.51 -0.69 4.82
C LYS A 128 -23.99 0.56 4.16
N SER A 129 -24.37 1.72 4.68
CA SER A 129 -23.82 3.02 4.26
C SER A 129 -23.71 3.91 5.47
N ARG A 130 -22.56 4.55 5.63
CA ARG A 130 -22.28 5.40 6.78
C ARG A 130 -21.37 6.55 6.42
N TRP A 131 -21.67 7.74 6.93
CA TRP A 131 -20.84 8.93 6.86
C TRP A 131 -20.09 9.17 8.15
N PHE A 132 -18.83 9.58 8.02
CA PHE A 132 -17.96 9.96 9.12
C PHE A 132 -17.40 11.35 8.89
N ASP A 133 -17.20 12.10 9.97
CA ASP A 133 -16.42 13.32 9.95
C ASP A 133 -14.93 12.98 10.01
N ILE A 134 -14.15 13.51 9.09
CA ILE A 134 -12.71 13.33 9.05
C ILE A 134 -11.98 14.65 9.23
N LYS A 135 -10.93 14.64 10.06
CA LYS A 135 -10.11 15.84 10.36
C LYS A 135 -8.71 15.76 9.77
N LYS A 136 -8.37 14.62 9.17
CA LYS A 136 -7.02 14.31 8.67
C LYS A 136 -7.13 13.66 7.29
N ARG A 137 -6.00 13.50 6.64
CA ARG A 137 -5.86 12.62 5.49
C ARG A 137 -5.58 11.21 5.97
N TYR A 138 -6.18 10.22 5.33
CA TYR A 138 -6.10 8.81 5.72
C TYR A 138 -5.51 7.97 4.60
N ASN A 139 -4.82 6.93 4.99
CA ASN A 139 -4.50 5.82 4.10
C ASN A 139 -5.57 4.72 4.21
N ASP A 140 -5.74 3.95 3.17
CA ASP A 140 -6.33 2.61 3.23
C ASP A 140 -5.23 1.56 3.37
N GLY A 141 -5.60 0.28 3.45
CA GLY A 141 -4.64 -0.81 3.61
C GLY A 141 -3.62 -0.93 2.48
N SER A 142 -3.98 -0.56 1.25
CA SER A 142 -3.09 -0.61 0.08
C SER A 142 -2.23 0.64 -0.03
N SER A 143 -2.83 1.83 0.12
CA SER A 143 -2.12 3.11 0.02
C SER A 143 -1.07 3.29 1.11
N LEU A 144 -1.24 2.66 2.27
CA LEU A 144 -0.27 2.70 3.37
C LEU A 144 1.13 2.20 2.94
N LEU A 145 1.19 1.17 2.09
CA LEU A 145 2.45 0.66 1.54
C LEU A 145 3.15 1.70 0.66
N PHE A 146 2.39 2.41 -0.18
CA PHE A 146 2.93 3.44 -1.06
C PHE A 146 3.32 4.70 -0.27
N ALA A 147 2.57 5.04 0.76
CA ALA A 147 2.94 6.11 1.68
C ALA A 147 4.24 5.78 2.44
N ALA A 148 4.46 4.51 2.79
CA ALA A 148 5.74 4.07 3.35
C ALA A 148 6.89 4.23 2.35
N ARG A 149 6.69 3.92 1.05
CA ARG A 149 7.68 4.18 -0.02
C ARG A 149 7.99 5.67 -0.15
N SER A 150 6.95 6.52 -0.12
CA SER A 150 7.09 7.97 -0.20
C SER A 150 7.93 8.53 0.95
N LEU A 151 7.67 8.07 2.16
CA LEU A 151 8.24 8.58 3.41
C LEU A 151 9.50 7.84 3.87
N LEU A 152 9.97 6.83 3.13
CA LEU A 152 11.04 5.91 3.52
C LEU A 152 12.29 6.62 4.07
N LEU A 153 12.69 7.72 3.43
CA LEU A 153 13.92 8.46 3.76
C LEU A 153 13.68 9.66 4.71
N SER A 154 12.49 9.77 5.29
CA SER A 154 12.11 10.92 6.13
C SER A 154 12.86 11.01 7.45
N LYS A 155 13.44 9.90 7.95
CA LYS A 155 14.10 9.78 9.25
C LYS A 155 13.21 10.20 10.43
N LYS A 156 11.89 9.86 10.35
CA LYS A 156 10.88 10.24 11.36
C LYS A 156 10.12 9.01 11.85
N SER A 157 9.58 9.11 13.05
CA SER A 157 8.52 8.24 13.54
C SER A 157 7.18 8.92 13.29
N LEU A 158 6.29 8.30 12.52
CA LEU A 158 5.03 8.89 12.08
C LEU A 158 3.85 8.04 12.53
N ARG A 159 2.80 8.72 12.97
CA ARG A 159 1.46 8.13 13.12
C ARG A 159 0.70 8.39 11.83
N MET A 160 0.45 7.34 11.07
CA MET A 160 -0.24 7.39 9.80
C MET A 160 -1.71 7.04 10.01
N PRO A 161 -2.64 8.01 9.89
CA PRO A 161 -4.06 7.73 9.98
C PRO A 161 -4.47 6.75 8.88
N THR A 162 -5.18 5.70 9.25
CA THR A 162 -5.52 4.59 8.33
C THR A 162 -6.99 4.22 8.52
N VAL A 163 -7.67 3.88 7.43
CA VAL A 163 -9.01 3.30 7.45
C VAL A 163 -8.87 1.81 7.15
N ILE A 164 -9.28 0.97 8.08
CA ILE A 164 -9.25 -0.49 7.98
C ILE A 164 -10.55 -1.06 8.52
N MET A 165 -11.21 -1.94 7.77
CA MET A 165 -12.42 -2.67 8.19
C MET A 165 -13.46 -1.76 8.86
N GLU A 166 -13.78 -0.65 8.21
CA GLU A 166 -14.74 0.36 8.67
C GLU A 166 -14.33 1.17 9.92
N ASP A 167 -13.08 1.01 10.40
CA ASP A 167 -12.55 1.80 11.52
C ASP A 167 -11.47 2.77 11.09
N THR A 168 -11.38 3.90 11.81
CA THR A 168 -10.28 4.85 11.68
C THR A 168 -9.25 4.60 12.78
N VAL A 169 -8.07 4.19 12.38
CA VAL A 169 -6.99 3.78 13.27
C VAL A 169 -5.70 4.55 12.98
N ASN A 170 -4.66 4.28 13.72
CA ASN A 170 -3.34 4.81 13.43
C ASN A 170 -2.35 3.66 13.30
N THR A 171 -1.55 3.71 12.24
CA THR A 171 -0.38 2.85 12.08
C THR A 171 0.86 3.66 12.45
N VAL A 172 1.66 3.16 13.37
CA VAL A 172 2.94 3.79 13.72
C VAL A 172 4.02 3.20 12.83
N VAL A 173 4.78 4.06 12.14
CA VAL A 173 5.90 3.64 11.29
C VAL A 173 7.14 4.45 11.66
N ASN A 174 8.23 3.75 11.95
CA ASN A 174 9.51 4.32 12.32
C ASN A 174 10.46 4.25 11.11
N PHE A 175 10.61 5.35 10.42
CA PHE A 175 11.56 5.55 9.32
C PHE A 175 12.89 6.01 9.90
N ASN A 176 13.73 5.08 10.34
CA ASN A 176 15.00 5.42 10.99
C ASN A 176 16.16 5.63 9.99
N GLY A 177 15.94 5.32 8.71
CA GLY A 177 16.96 5.42 7.66
C GLY A 177 18.11 4.41 7.79
N LYS A 178 17.93 3.35 8.60
CA LYS A 178 18.93 2.29 8.77
C LYS A 178 19.08 1.51 7.47
N GLN A 179 20.28 1.45 6.95
CA GLN A 179 20.64 0.54 5.88
C GLN A 179 20.92 -0.86 6.46
N GLU A 180 20.26 -1.87 5.91
CA GLU A 180 20.38 -3.24 6.38
C GLU A 180 20.20 -4.18 5.18
N PRO A 181 21.23 -4.93 4.79
CA PRO A 181 21.10 -5.91 3.72
C PRO A 181 20.07 -6.99 4.06
N VAL A 182 19.26 -7.37 3.09
CA VAL A 182 18.24 -8.41 3.26
C VAL A 182 18.34 -9.46 2.15
N SER A 183 18.22 -10.73 2.51
CA SER A 183 18.16 -11.84 1.55
C SER A 183 16.73 -12.25 1.29
N ILE A 184 16.43 -12.56 0.02
CA ILE A 184 15.18 -13.17 -0.45
C ILE A 184 15.51 -14.36 -1.36
N ASP A 185 14.57 -15.27 -1.52
CA ASP A 185 14.79 -16.48 -2.33
C ASP A 185 14.92 -16.19 -3.84
N ALA A 186 14.37 -15.07 -4.30
CA ALA A 186 14.32 -14.72 -5.73
C ALA A 186 15.69 -14.32 -6.33
N VAL A 187 16.69 -14.00 -5.49
CA VAL A 187 18.05 -13.63 -5.94
C VAL A 187 19.11 -14.27 -5.05
N GLN A 188 20.30 -14.57 -5.64
CA GLN A 188 21.40 -15.27 -4.96
C GLN A 188 22.37 -14.32 -4.21
N TYR A 189 21.96 -13.08 -3.96
CA TYR A 189 22.77 -12.08 -3.28
C TYR A 189 21.93 -11.26 -2.31
N PRO A 190 22.54 -10.73 -1.23
CA PRO A 190 21.87 -9.80 -0.36
C PRO A 190 21.49 -8.51 -1.10
N ILE A 191 20.27 -8.04 -0.88
CA ILE A 191 19.76 -6.81 -1.48
C ILE A 191 20.13 -5.63 -0.58
N LYS A 192 20.67 -4.56 -1.17
CA LYS A 192 20.85 -3.29 -0.50
C LYS A 192 19.48 -2.70 -0.16
N SER A 193 19.20 -2.49 1.12
CA SER A 193 17.89 -2.06 1.55
C SER A 193 17.91 -1.07 2.71
N VAL A 194 16.82 -0.30 2.82
CA VAL A 194 16.50 0.57 3.95
C VAL A 194 15.46 -0.14 4.81
N TYR A 195 15.76 -0.25 6.09
CA TYR A 195 14.92 -0.88 7.10
C TYR A 195 13.95 0.12 7.72
N LEU A 196 12.75 -0.32 7.98
CA LEU A 196 11.78 0.34 8.83
C LEU A 196 11.12 -0.69 9.77
N ASN A 197 10.52 -0.20 10.84
CA ASN A 197 9.63 -0.99 11.67
C ASN A 197 8.41 -0.17 12.09
N GLY A 198 7.44 -0.85 12.71
CA GLY A 198 6.25 -0.17 13.15
C GLY A 198 5.32 -1.05 13.96
N GLU A 199 4.14 -0.51 14.22
CA GLU A 199 3.09 -1.20 14.95
C GLU A 199 1.72 -0.88 14.33
N ALA A 200 0.99 -1.94 13.99
CA ALA A 200 -0.37 -1.92 13.50
C ALA A 200 -1.32 -2.35 14.63
N ASN A 201 -1.93 -1.38 15.31
CA ASN A 201 -2.90 -1.65 16.38
C ASN A 201 -4.30 -1.91 15.81
N TRP A 202 -4.34 -2.69 14.73
CA TRP A 202 -5.53 -3.11 14.01
C TRP A 202 -5.27 -4.46 13.36
N THR A 203 -6.32 -5.21 13.07
CA THR A 203 -6.22 -6.52 12.44
C THR A 203 -6.40 -6.38 10.92
N GLY A 204 -5.43 -6.82 10.17
CA GLY A 204 -5.44 -6.84 8.70
C GLY A 204 -5.78 -8.21 8.12
N ILE A 205 -5.38 -8.40 6.87
CA ILE A 205 -5.53 -9.66 6.13
C ILE A 205 -4.80 -10.79 6.87
N TYR A 206 -5.34 -11.98 6.83
CA TYR A 206 -4.85 -13.16 7.57
C TYR A 206 -4.84 -12.97 9.10
N GLY A 207 -5.61 -12.01 9.64
CA GLY A 207 -5.66 -11.74 11.08
C GLY A 207 -4.37 -11.11 11.64
N LEU A 208 -3.52 -10.56 10.78
CA LEU A 208 -2.23 -9.98 11.18
C LEU A 208 -2.41 -8.64 11.89
N SER A 209 -1.73 -8.47 13.02
CA SER A 209 -1.71 -7.24 13.80
C SER A 209 -0.40 -7.12 14.58
N GLY A 210 -0.17 -5.97 15.21
CA GLY A 210 0.97 -5.75 16.09
C GLY A 210 2.23 -5.28 15.37
N ARG A 211 3.40 -5.69 15.87
CA ARG A 211 4.70 -5.20 15.39
C ARG A 211 5.06 -5.79 14.03
N PHE A 212 5.59 -4.92 13.18
CA PHE A 212 6.08 -5.30 11.85
C PHE A 212 7.44 -4.70 11.55
N GLU A 213 8.12 -5.31 10.61
CA GLU A 213 9.40 -4.89 10.04
C GLU A 213 9.28 -4.88 8.51
N GLY A 214 10.00 -3.98 7.85
CA GLY A 214 10.02 -3.88 6.40
C GLY A 214 11.40 -3.51 5.87
N TRP A 215 11.78 -4.11 4.74
CA TRP A 215 12.99 -3.81 3.99
C TRP A 215 12.60 -3.37 2.59
N PHE A 216 13.04 -2.20 2.20
CA PHE A 216 12.76 -1.59 0.90
C PHE A 216 14.07 -1.41 0.15
N SER A 217 14.09 -1.60 -1.16
CA SER A 217 15.30 -1.39 -1.95
C SER A 217 15.86 0.02 -1.74
N ASP A 218 17.19 0.10 -1.50
CA ASP A 218 17.90 1.37 -1.30
C ASP A 218 18.29 1.96 -2.67
N ASP A 219 17.27 2.35 -3.41
CA ASP A 219 17.33 3.01 -4.71
C ASP A 219 16.09 3.91 -4.91
N GLU A 220 15.99 4.55 -6.06
CA GLU A 220 14.86 5.43 -6.38
C GLU A 220 13.52 4.69 -6.46
N ALA A 221 13.52 3.39 -6.76
CA ALA A 221 12.31 2.59 -6.86
C ALA A 221 11.69 2.29 -5.49
N ARG A 222 12.48 2.19 -4.42
CA ARG A 222 12.04 1.91 -3.05
C ARG A 222 11.06 0.74 -3.00
N ILE A 223 11.39 -0.34 -3.73
CA ILE A 223 10.55 -1.53 -3.80
C ILE A 223 10.53 -2.22 -2.44
N PRO A 224 9.35 -2.55 -1.88
CA PRO A 224 9.26 -3.41 -0.71
C PRO A 224 9.80 -4.80 -1.07
N VAL A 225 10.93 -5.20 -0.55
CA VAL A 225 11.54 -6.51 -0.88
C VAL A 225 11.18 -7.59 0.12
N LYS A 226 11.00 -7.20 1.38
CA LYS A 226 10.61 -8.13 2.44
C LYS A 226 9.86 -7.40 3.55
N ALA A 227 8.88 -8.06 4.13
CA ALA A 227 8.24 -7.64 5.38
C ALA A 227 8.07 -8.83 6.31
N LYS A 228 8.08 -8.56 7.61
CA LYS A 228 7.73 -9.53 8.65
C LYS A 228 6.71 -8.90 9.59
N MET A 229 5.68 -9.65 9.91
CA MET A 229 4.74 -9.27 10.95
C MET A 229 4.80 -10.29 12.07
N LYS A 230 5.10 -9.83 13.27
CA LYS A 230 5.23 -10.68 14.44
C LYS A 230 3.85 -11.20 14.84
N VAL A 231 3.76 -12.50 15.07
CA VAL A 231 2.58 -13.18 15.60
C VAL A 231 2.91 -13.83 16.94
N TYR A 232 1.92 -14.50 17.58
CA TYR A 232 2.14 -15.11 18.89
C TYR A 232 3.33 -16.07 18.91
N VAL A 233 3.48 -16.88 17.86
CA VAL A 233 4.67 -17.73 17.67
C VAL A 233 5.28 -17.45 16.31
N GLY A 234 6.51 -16.94 16.26
CA GLY A 234 7.21 -16.65 15.02
C GLY A 234 6.76 -15.36 14.32
N SER A 235 6.81 -15.38 13.01
CA SER A 235 6.42 -14.25 12.16
C SER A 235 5.84 -14.73 10.84
N VAL A 236 4.83 -14.03 10.33
CA VAL A 236 4.44 -14.12 8.92
C VAL A 236 5.43 -13.29 8.11
N THR A 237 5.95 -13.87 7.05
CA THR A 237 6.89 -13.24 6.12
C THR A 237 6.20 -12.98 4.79
N ILE A 238 6.36 -11.78 4.27
CA ILE A 238 5.95 -11.37 2.93
C ILE A 238 7.23 -11.05 2.17
N GLU A 239 7.49 -11.75 1.06
CA GLU A 239 8.77 -11.70 0.36
C GLU A 239 8.59 -11.58 -1.14
N LEU A 240 9.29 -10.63 -1.77
CA LEU A 240 9.24 -10.39 -3.21
C LEU A 240 9.75 -11.63 -3.97
N GLN A 241 8.93 -12.11 -4.91
CA GLN A 241 9.24 -13.29 -5.75
C GLN A 241 9.43 -12.94 -7.22
N LYS A 242 8.60 -12.02 -7.73
CA LYS A 242 8.63 -11.60 -9.13
C LYS A 242 8.38 -10.10 -9.22
N TRP A 243 8.98 -9.48 -10.24
CA TRP A 243 8.79 -8.06 -10.51
C TRP A 243 8.81 -7.76 -12.00
N ARG A 244 8.07 -6.74 -12.37
CA ARG A 244 8.13 -6.10 -13.68
C ARG A 244 8.12 -4.59 -13.48
N ARG A 245 9.25 -3.94 -13.76
CA ARG A 245 9.43 -2.49 -13.64
C ARG A 245 10.58 -2.06 -14.57
N GLY A 246 10.28 -1.89 -15.87
CA GLY A 246 11.32 -1.58 -16.84
C GLY A 246 12.50 -2.56 -16.74
N SER A 247 13.71 -2.02 -16.66
CA SER A 247 14.96 -2.80 -16.48
C SER A 247 15.38 -2.94 -15.00
N TRP A 248 14.56 -2.55 -14.05
CA TRP A 248 14.91 -2.61 -12.64
C TRP A 248 15.25 -4.02 -12.17
N GLN A 249 16.32 -4.12 -11.40
CA GLN A 249 16.73 -5.32 -10.68
C GLN A 249 17.00 -4.97 -9.22
N PRO A 250 16.79 -5.88 -8.27
CA PRO A 250 17.11 -5.63 -6.87
C PRO A 250 18.58 -5.21 -6.70
N PRO A 251 18.88 -4.07 -6.05
CA PRO A 251 20.24 -3.58 -5.91
C PRO A 251 21.05 -4.51 -5.00
N LYS A 252 22.25 -4.94 -5.47
CA LYS A 252 23.14 -5.79 -4.70
C LYS A 252 23.78 -5.01 -3.56
N ALA A 253 23.78 -5.56 -2.35
CA ALA A 253 24.60 -5.05 -1.25
C ALA A 253 26.08 -5.25 -1.53
N SER A 254 26.90 -4.28 -1.11
CA SER A 254 28.36 -4.33 -1.20
C SER A 254 28.92 -5.36 -0.22
#